data_ae49703172551dae421768054262a891
#
_entry.id   ae49703172551dae421768054262a891
#
_cell.length_a   1.000
_cell.length_b   1.000
_cell.length_c   1.000
_cell.angle_alpha   90.00
_cell.angle_beta   90.00
_cell.angle_gamma   90.00
#
_symmetry.space_group_name_H-M   'P 1'
#
loop_
_entity.id
_entity.type
_entity.pdbx_description
1 polymer ?
#
loop_
_entity_poly.entity_id
_entity_poly.type
_entity_poly.pdbx_seq_one_letter_code
_entity_poly.pdbx_strand_id
1 'polypeptide(L)'
;MTDWTEADIPRLNPARIERMRELLTEALAPRHLAISDDSHRHAGHAGARGGQGHFSVDIVSAAFAGKAPLARHRLVYAALDDLMQADIHALSIRARTPDEAA
;
A
#
# COMPACT_ATOMS: atom_id res chain seq x y z
N MET A 1 24.36 -4.84 -17.06
CA MET A 1 24.00 -4.71 -16.77
C MET A 1 23.54 -4.56 -16.23
N THR A 2 23.37 -4.14 -16.15
CA THR A 2 22.92 -3.94 -15.61
C THR A 2 22.61 -4.38 -15.00
N ASP A 3 23.15 -4.33 -14.91
CA ASP A 3 22.92 -4.91 -14.19
C ASP A 3 22.05 -4.53 -13.18
N TRP A 4 21.86 -3.46 -12.75
CA TRP A 4 20.72 -3.16 -11.99
C TRP A 4 19.51 -3.21 -12.89
N THR A 5 18.42 -3.63 -12.32
CA THR A 5 17.19 -3.79 -13.06
C THR A 5 16.15 -2.88 -12.44
N GLU A 6 14.94 -2.91 -13.00
CA GLU A 6 13.86 -2.16 -12.44
C GLU A 6 13.56 -2.55 -10.99
N ALA A 7 13.88 -3.78 -10.63
CA ALA A 7 13.70 -4.23 -9.27
C ALA A 7 14.60 -3.47 -8.30
N ASP A 8 15.67 -2.91 -8.80
CA ASP A 8 16.58 -2.12 -7.98
C ASP A 8 16.12 -0.69 -7.81
N ILE A 9 15.05 -0.31 -8.49
CA ILE A 9 14.47 1.00 -8.36
C ILE A 9 13.34 0.89 -7.35
N PRO A 10 13.51 1.40 -6.13
CA PRO A 10 12.53 1.13 -5.06
C PRO A 10 11.09 1.46 -5.42
N ARG A 11 10.88 2.55 -6.11
CA ARG A 11 9.53 3.00 -6.45
C ARG A 11 8.83 2.10 -7.44
N LEU A 12 9.59 1.28 -8.17
CA LEU A 12 9.04 0.38 -9.17
C LEU A 12 9.15 -1.08 -8.75
N ASN A 13 9.55 -1.32 -7.52
CA ASN A 13 9.81 -2.66 -7.04
C ASN A 13 8.52 -3.47 -6.91
N PRO A 14 8.26 -4.42 -7.82
CA PRO A 14 7.03 -5.21 -7.76
C PRO A 14 6.98 -6.13 -6.54
N ALA A 15 8.11 -6.49 -5.99
CA ALA A 15 8.13 -7.32 -4.79
C ALA A 15 7.51 -6.60 -3.59
N ARG A 16 7.69 -5.28 -3.52
CA ARG A 16 7.10 -4.50 -2.44
C ARG A 16 5.58 -4.51 -2.53
N ILE A 17 5.05 -4.31 -3.73
CA ILE A 17 3.62 -4.35 -3.95
C ILE A 17 3.07 -5.73 -3.64
N GLU A 18 3.77 -6.76 -4.06
CA GLU A 18 3.32 -8.12 -3.80
C GLU A 18 3.31 -8.41 -2.30
N ARG A 19 4.31 -7.94 -1.58
CA ARG A 19 4.34 -8.12 -0.14
C ARG A 19 3.19 -7.41 0.55
N MET A 20 2.88 -6.19 0.11
CA MET A 20 1.73 -5.46 0.62
C MET A 20 0.44 -6.26 0.38
N ARG A 21 0.31 -6.81 -0.82
CA ARG A 21 -0.87 -7.60 -1.18
C ARG A 21 -1.02 -8.81 -0.27
N GLU A 22 0.06 -9.52 -0.03
CA GLU A 22 0.04 -10.69 0.85
C GLU A 22 -0.41 -10.32 2.26
N LEU A 23 0.19 -9.27 2.81
CA LEU A 23 -0.13 -8.85 4.16
C LEU A 23 -1.57 -8.40 4.31
N LEU A 24 -2.06 -7.63 3.36
CA LEU A 24 -3.44 -7.14 3.41
C LEU A 24 -4.44 -8.27 3.18
N THR A 25 -4.11 -9.20 2.30
CA THR A 25 -4.99 -10.34 2.04
C THR A 25 -5.10 -11.22 3.28
N GLU A 26 -3.98 -11.47 3.93
CA GLU A 26 -3.94 -12.31 5.11
C GLU A 26 -4.70 -11.68 6.29
N ALA A 27 -4.54 -10.37 6.46
CA ALA A 27 -5.12 -9.69 7.61
C ALA A 27 -6.59 -9.35 7.42
N LEU A 28 -7.03 -9.00 6.22
CA LEU A 28 -8.34 -8.39 6.00
C LEU A 28 -9.23 -9.13 5.01
N ALA A 29 -8.70 -10.16 4.35
CA ALA A 29 -9.46 -10.98 3.39
C ALA A 29 -10.30 -10.13 2.45
N PRO A 30 -9.69 -9.19 1.70
CA PRO A 30 -10.45 -8.25 0.88
C PRO A 30 -11.15 -8.92 -0.30
N ARG A 31 -12.30 -8.37 -0.67
CA ARG A 31 -13.00 -8.77 -1.87
C ARG A 31 -12.43 -8.07 -3.09
N HIS A 32 -11.78 -6.94 -2.86
CA HIS A 32 -11.12 -6.17 -3.91
C HIS A 32 -9.89 -5.53 -3.30
N LEU A 33 -8.79 -5.57 -4.03
CA LEU A 33 -7.55 -4.95 -3.56
C LEU A 33 -6.76 -4.48 -4.76
N ALA A 34 -6.57 -3.17 -4.84
CA ALA A 34 -5.72 -2.56 -5.86
C ALA A 34 -4.66 -1.74 -5.17
N ILE A 35 -3.42 -1.96 -5.54
CA ILE A 35 -2.29 -1.25 -4.96
C ILE A 35 -1.53 -0.61 -6.11
N SER A 36 -1.25 0.68 -5.99
CA SER A 36 -0.43 1.34 -6.99
C SER A 36 0.75 2.00 -6.32
N ASP A 37 1.86 1.99 -7.04
CA ASP A 37 3.09 2.63 -6.60
C ASP A 37 3.15 3.99 -7.30
N ASP A 38 2.95 5.05 -6.52
CA ASP A 38 2.91 6.40 -7.03
C ASP A 38 4.24 7.12 -6.87
N SER A 39 5.27 6.39 -6.46
CA SER A 39 6.56 7.01 -6.14
C SER A 39 7.16 7.78 -7.31
N HIS A 40 6.97 7.27 -8.52
CA HIS A 40 7.55 7.93 -9.70
C HIS A 40 6.93 9.31 -9.97
N ARG A 41 5.74 9.56 -9.45
CA ARG A 41 5.10 10.87 -9.60
C ARG A 41 5.78 11.92 -8.74
N HIS A 42 6.57 11.47 -7.80
CA HIS A 42 7.28 12.33 -6.87
C HIS A 42 8.76 12.37 -7.13
N ALA A 43 9.21 11.82 -8.25
CA ALA A 43 10.62 11.82 -8.61
C ALA A 43 11.10 13.27 -8.65
N GLY A 44 12.20 13.54 -7.99
CA GLY A 44 12.71 14.88 -7.89
C GLY A 44 12.32 15.60 -6.62
N HIS A 45 11.36 15.08 -5.89
CA HIS A 45 10.99 15.62 -4.58
C HIS A 45 11.86 14.99 -3.51
N ALA A 46 12.08 15.72 -2.44
CA ALA A 46 12.96 15.24 -1.37
C ALA A 46 12.47 13.91 -0.79
N GLY A 47 11.16 13.73 -0.70
CA GLY A 47 10.61 12.50 -0.14
C GLY A 47 10.93 11.27 -0.96
N ALA A 48 11.14 11.41 -2.26
CA ALA A 48 11.44 10.29 -3.12
C ALA A 48 12.88 9.82 -3.01
N ARG A 49 13.74 10.63 -2.49
CA ARG A 49 15.17 10.32 -2.44
C ARG A 49 15.54 9.23 -1.47
N GLY A 50 14.70 9.01 -0.49
CA GLY A 50 15.00 8.05 0.54
C GLY A 50 14.80 6.61 0.13
N GLY A 51 14.30 6.38 -1.07
CA GLY A 51 13.99 5.02 -1.53
C GLY A 51 12.72 4.47 -0.95
N GLN A 52 12.05 5.22 -0.08
CA GLN A 52 10.76 4.83 0.46
C GLN A 52 9.68 5.25 -0.51
N GLY A 53 8.64 4.44 -0.64
CA GLY A 53 7.65 4.64 -1.67
C GLY A 53 6.43 5.40 -1.21
N HIS A 54 5.73 5.95 -2.19
CA HIS A 54 4.40 6.51 -2.03
C HIS A 54 3.43 5.56 -2.71
N PHE A 55 2.48 5.04 -1.95
CA PHE A 55 1.56 4.03 -2.44
C PHE A 55 0.12 4.43 -2.24
N SER A 56 -0.75 3.88 -3.09
CA SER A 56 -2.19 4.03 -2.93
C SER A 56 -2.80 2.64 -2.82
N VAL A 57 -3.72 2.48 -1.89
CA VAL A 57 -4.43 1.22 -1.67
C VAL A 57 -5.92 1.47 -1.77
N ASP A 58 -6.58 0.72 -2.65
CA ASP A 58 -8.05 0.71 -2.73
C ASP A 58 -8.47 -0.69 -2.30
N ILE A 59 -9.10 -0.79 -1.12
CA ILE A 59 -9.39 -2.07 -0.52
C ILE A 59 -10.85 -2.14 -0.08
N VAL A 60 -11.51 -3.24 -0.43
CA VAL A 60 -12.89 -3.51 -0.05
C VAL A 60 -12.90 -4.76 0.81
N SER A 61 -13.36 -4.63 2.04
CA SER A 61 -13.36 -5.76 2.97
C SER A 61 -14.50 -5.66 3.96
N ALA A 62 -15.10 -6.80 4.27
CA ALA A 62 -16.13 -6.88 5.30
C ALA A 62 -15.56 -6.53 6.68
N ALA A 63 -14.25 -6.61 6.85
CA ALA A 63 -13.62 -6.27 8.12
C ALA A 63 -13.81 -4.80 8.50
N PHE A 64 -14.17 -3.97 7.54
CA PHE A 64 -14.37 -2.53 7.79
C PHE A 64 -15.79 -2.20 8.25
N ALA A 65 -16.68 -3.19 8.29
CA ALA A 65 -18.07 -2.94 8.67
C ALA A 65 -18.16 -2.37 10.08
N GLY A 66 -18.97 -1.32 10.22
CA GLY A 66 -19.17 -0.68 11.51
C GLY A 66 -18.02 0.18 11.98
N LYS A 67 -17.01 0.40 11.15
CA LYS A 67 -15.83 1.16 11.55
C LYS A 67 -15.76 2.50 10.84
N ALA A 68 -15.39 3.52 11.59
CA ALA A 68 -15.15 4.85 11.04
C ALA A 68 -13.87 4.84 10.19
N PRO A 69 -13.71 5.83 9.30
CA PRO A 69 -12.53 5.87 8.42
C PRO A 69 -11.20 5.74 9.14
N LEU A 70 -11.04 6.41 10.28
CA LEU A 70 -9.77 6.33 11.01
C LEU A 70 -9.48 4.91 11.48
N ALA A 71 -10.50 4.22 11.98
CA ALA A 71 -10.32 2.84 12.44
C ALA A 71 -9.96 1.91 11.28
N ARG A 72 -10.56 2.16 10.12
CA ARG A 72 -10.24 1.37 8.92
C ARG A 72 -8.79 1.58 8.50
N HIS A 73 -8.34 2.82 8.51
CA HIS A 73 -6.95 3.12 8.17
C HIS A 73 -5.99 2.45 9.14
N ARG A 74 -6.34 2.42 10.41
CA ARG A 74 -5.50 1.75 11.41
C ARG A 74 -5.36 0.26 11.14
N LEU A 75 -6.41 -0.38 10.66
CA LEU A 75 -6.34 -1.79 10.31
C LEU A 75 -5.36 -2.01 9.15
N VAL A 76 -5.40 -1.13 8.17
CA VAL A 76 -4.47 -1.23 7.04
C VAL A 76 -3.04 -0.99 7.51
N TYR A 77 -2.82 0.04 8.31
CA TYR A 77 -1.48 0.31 8.84
C TYR A 77 -0.97 -0.85 9.67
N ALA A 78 -1.82 -1.45 10.51
CA ALA A 78 -1.39 -2.57 11.33
C ALA A 78 -0.99 -3.77 10.47
N ALA A 79 -1.74 -4.01 9.39
CA ALA A 79 -1.43 -5.12 8.50
C ALA A 79 -0.09 -4.93 7.79
N LEU A 80 0.28 -3.67 7.54
CA LEU A 80 1.50 -3.33 6.81
C LEU A 80 2.63 -2.87 7.73
N ASP A 81 2.52 -3.12 9.02
CA ASP A 81 3.38 -2.50 10.04
C ASP A 81 4.86 -2.46 9.69
N ASP A 82 5.44 -3.61 9.37
CA ASP A 82 6.88 -3.67 9.08
C ASP A 82 7.24 -2.82 7.86
N LEU A 83 6.39 -2.84 6.84
CA LEU A 83 6.65 -2.09 5.63
C LEU A 83 6.47 -0.59 5.85
N MET A 84 5.54 -0.20 6.70
CA MET A 84 5.33 1.22 7.00
C MET A 84 6.56 1.84 7.62
N GLN A 85 7.30 1.06 8.37
CA GLN A 85 8.50 1.58 9.02
C GLN A 85 9.70 1.63 8.09
N ALA A 86 9.78 0.70 7.14
CA ALA A 86 10.98 0.54 6.34
C ALA A 86 10.85 1.01 4.90
N ASP A 87 9.70 0.75 4.29
CA ASP A 87 9.59 0.86 2.83
C ASP A 87 8.56 1.86 2.34
N ILE A 88 7.62 2.24 3.18
CA ILE A 88 6.53 3.12 2.75
C ILE A 88 6.67 4.48 3.40
N HIS A 89 6.84 5.50 2.58
CA HIS A 89 6.94 6.87 3.06
C HIS A 89 5.56 7.49 3.26
N ALA A 90 4.66 7.23 2.34
CA ALA A 90 3.30 7.76 2.41
C ALA A 90 2.34 6.74 1.82
N LEU A 91 1.14 6.69 2.38
CA LEU A 91 0.13 5.73 1.97
C LEU A 91 -1.23 6.42 1.91
N SER A 92 -1.84 6.38 0.73
CA SER A 92 -3.21 6.83 0.53
C SER A 92 -4.12 5.61 0.57
N ILE A 93 -5.18 5.68 1.34
CA ILE A 93 -6.04 4.53 1.57
C ILE A 93 -7.48 4.87 1.23
N ARG A 94 -8.10 4.02 0.43
CA ARG A 94 -9.55 4.05 0.22
C ARG A 94 -10.09 2.72 0.74
N ALA A 95 -10.70 2.75 1.90
CA ALA A 95 -11.17 1.54 2.58
C ALA A 95 -12.70 1.54 2.65
N ARG A 96 -13.31 0.55 2.02
CA ARG A 96 -14.77 0.45 1.94
C ARG A 96 -15.25 -0.93 2.32
N THR A 97 -16.50 -1.00 2.78
CA THR A 97 -17.17 -2.29 2.93
C THR A 97 -17.72 -2.73 1.56
N PRO A 98 -18.07 -4.01 1.40
CA PRO A 98 -18.69 -4.45 0.15
C PRO A 98 -19.95 -3.67 -0.21
N ASP A 99 -20.75 -3.32 0.79
CA ASP A 99 -21.96 -2.54 0.53
C ASP A 99 -21.65 -1.16 0.00
N GLU A 100 -20.63 -0.52 0.55
CA GLU A 100 -20.21 0.82 0.12
C GLU A 100 -19.64 0.81 -1.29
N ALA A 101 -19.05 -0.30 -1.68
CA ALA A 101 -18.41 -0.44 -2.99
C ALA A 101 -19.37 -0.88 -4.09
N ALA A 102 -20.54 -1.33 -3.71
CA ALA A 102 -21.53 -1.87 -4.66
C ALA A 102 -22.13 -0.77 -5.54
#